data_0d5884e3af2979f0876566c572f46e13
#
_entry.id   0d5884e3af2979f0876566c572f46e13
#
_cell.length_a   1.000
_cell.length_b   1.000
_cell.length_c   1.000
_cell.angle_alpha   90.00
_cell.angle_beta   90.00
_cell.angle_gamma   90.00
#
_symmetry.space_group_name_H-M   'P 1'
#
loop_
_entity.id
_entity.type
_entity.pdbx_description
1 polymer ?
#
loop_
_entity_poly.entity_id
_entity_poly.type
_entity_poly.pdbx_seq_one_letter_code
_entity_poly.pdbx_strand_id
1 'polypeptide(L)'
;MQSFSRFPKVSPNGLVARLFLAFLATAGLFYVNIMPAIVNGLIEALHFSNQQAGSVASANIYGAAFGALLIVPFVRRMQWQPVALGFLLALVCIDLASLAITHPTTLLAVRFLHGFVGGMLVGTGFSVMARTAQPDRSFGMLLVVQYGLGGLGVMLIPGLVPAFGTAILFLALVAFSLVTLGMLPFLPEYHVDEQESRARAAAHAGVRALPLALTLAALFLFQAANMGLYAYIIGLGEHYGLRLP
;
A
#
# COMPACT_ATOMS: atom_id res chain seq x y z
N MET A 1 15.70 14.81 17.65
CA MET A 1 15.50 13.43 18.18
C MET A 1 16.28 12.47 17.30
N GLN A 2 17.36 11.86 17.82
CA GLN A 2 18.28 10.95 17.11
C GLN A 2 17.76 9.50 17.14
N SER A 3 16.51 9.26 16.72
CA SER A 3 15.84 7.99 16.99
C SER A 3 16.49 6.75 16.34
N PHE A 4 17.18 6.90 15.19
CA PHE A 4 17.77 5.77 14.46
C PHE A 4 19.27 5.90 14.16
N SER A 5 19.99 6.83 14.79
CA SER A 5 21.43 7.06 14.52
C SER A 5 22.35 5.91 14.96
N ARG A 6 21.85 5.01 15.81
CA ARG A 6 22.63 3.88 16.37
C ARG A 6 22.68 2.65 15.46
N PHE A 7 21.81 2.56 14.44
CA PHE A 7 21.76 1.41 13.55
C PHE A 7 22.67 1.61 12.33
N PRO A 8 23.36 0.55 11.88
CA PRO A 8 24.14 0.63 10.64
C PRO A 8 23.22 0.96 9.47
N LYS A 9 23.59 1.96 8.67
CA LYS A 9 22.79 2.38 7.52
C LYS A 9 23.22 1.64 6.26
N VAL A 10 22.25 1.21 5.47
CA VAL A 10 22.50 0.67 4.14
C VAL A 10 22.93 1.77 3.18
N SER A 11 23.67 1.42 2.11
CA SER A 11 24.06 2.39 1.08
C SER A 11 22.81 3.05 0.46
N PRO A 12 22.71 4.41 0.43
CA PRO A 12 21.51 5.13 -0.02
C PRO A 12 21.03 4.76 -1.43
N ASN A 13 21.97 4.42 -2.33
CA ASN A 13 21.69 4.09 -3.72
C ASN A 13 21.83 2.58 -4.01
N GLY A 14 22.03 1.77 -2.97
CA GLY A 14 22.20 0.32 -3.07
C GLY A 14 20.88 -0.41 -3.34
N LEU A 15 20.99 -1.65 -3.79
CA LEU A 15 19.84 -2.53 -4.02
C LEU A 15 19.01 -2.73 -2.74
N VAL A 16 19.68 -2.90 -1.60
CA VAL A 16 19.02 -3.12 -0.30
C VAL A 16 18.19 -1.91 0.13
N ALA A 17 18.70 -0.69 -0.06
CA ALA A 17 17.95 0.52 0.24
C ALA A 17 16.69 0.64 -0.63
N ARG A 18 16.80 0.34 -1.94
CA ARG A 18 15.65 0.34 -2.86
C ARG A 18 14.62 -0.72 -2.47
N LEU A 19 15.09 -1.91 -2.08
CA LEU A 19 14.21 -2.97 -1.58
C LEU A 19 13.45 -2.52 -0.32
N PHE A 20 14.13 -1.93 0.66
CA PHE A 20 13.50 -1.45 1.90
C PHE A 20 12.50 -0.31 1.65
N LEU A 21 12.83 0.62 0.73
CA LEU A 21 11.89 1.67 0.30
C LEU A 21 10.67 1.08 -0.43
N ALA A 22 10.88 0.04 -1.23
CA ALA A 22 9.80 -0.68 -1.90
C ALA A 22 8.87 -1.35 -0.87
N PHE A 23 9.42 -2.00 0.16
CA PHE A 23 8.63 -2.55 1.27
C PHE A 23 7.86 -1.45 2.01
N LEU A 24 8.50 -0.30 2.28
CA LEU A 24 7.86 0.82 2.96
C LEU A 24 6.61 1.32 2.22
N ALA A 25 6.72 1.55 0.92
CA ALA A 25 5.58 1.99 0.11
C ALA A 25 4.54 0.87 -0.07
N THR A 26 5.01 -0.38 -0.25
CA THR A 26 4.11 -1.53 -0.39
C THR A 26 3.31 -1.79 0.88
N ALA A 27 3.84 -1.52 2.07
CA ALA A 27 3.10 -1.71 3.32
C ALA A 27 1.78 -0.93 3.35
N GLY A 28 1.76 0.30 2.81
CA GLY A 28 0.53 1.07 2.68
C GLY A 28 -0.42 0.61 1.58
N LEU A 29 0.06 -0.19 0.61
CA LEU A 29 -0.70 -0.72 -0.52
C LEU A 29 -0.96 -2.24 -0.43
N PHE A 30 -0.39 -2.93 0.55
CA PHE A 30 -0.42 -4.39 0.59
C PHE A 30 -1.84 -4.95 0.66
N TYR A 31 -2.75 -4.25 1.35
CA TYR A 31 -4.18 -4.58 1.31
C TYR A 31 -4.73 -4.63 -0.12
N VAL A 32 -4.42 -3.63 -0.94
CA VAL A 32 -4.88 -3.57 -2.34
C VAL A 32 -4.24 -4.69 -3.17
N ASN A 33 -2.99 -5.03 -2.89
CA ASN A 33 -2.27 -6.07 -3.62
C ASN A 33 -2.83 -7.48 -3.37
N ILE A 34 -3.38 -7.73 -2.18
CA ILE A 34 -4.01 -9.02 -1.82
C ILE A 34 -5.54 -8.91 -1.75
N MET A 35 -6.12 -7.84 -2.30
CA MET A 35 -7.57 -7.57 -2.23
C MET A 35 -8.45 -8.73 -2.68
N PRO A 36 -8.14 -9.49 -3.76
CA PRO A 36 -8.93 -10.65 -4.14
C PRO A 36 -9.01 -11.70 -3.02
N ALA A 37 -7.89 -11.99 -2.37
CA ALA A 37 -7.86 -12.93 -1.25
C ALA A 37 -8.69 -12.43 -0.05
N ILE A 38 -8.64 -11.11 0.22
CA ILE A 38 -9.44 -10.50 1.29
C ILE A 38 -10.94 -10.57 0.97
N VAL A 39 -11.36 -10.15 -0.23
CA VAL A 39 -12.76 -10.17 -0.64
C VAL A 39 -13.31 -11.60 -0.58
N ASN A 40 -12.59 -12.55 -1.15
CA ASN A 40 -12.98 -13.95 -1.12
C ASN A 40 -13.08 -14.50 0.32
N GLY A 41 -12.06 -14.25 1.14
CA GLY A 41 -12.06 -14.70 2.53
C GLY A 41 -13.16 -14.09 3.41
N LEU A 42 -13.57 -12.83 3.15
CA LEU A 42 -14.72 -12.22 3.84
C LEU A 42 -16.03 -12.89 3.44
N ILE A 43 -16.19 -13.28 2.17
CA ILE A 43 -17.36 -13.99 1.67
C ILE A 43 -17.42 -15.40 2.27
N GLU A 44 -16.33 -16.15 2.22
CA GLU A 44 -16.26 -17.53 2.67
C GLU A 44 -16.37 -17.69 4.20
N ALA A 45 -15.58 -16.91 4.94
CA ALA A 45 -15.45 -17.12 6.39
C ALA A 45 -16.43 -16.28 7.22
N LEU A 46 -16.86 -15.09 6.76
CA LEU A 46 -17.84 -14.24 7.47
C LEU A 46 -19.21 -14.24 6.81
N HIS A 47 -19.38 -14.96 5.71
CA HIS A 47 -20.62 -15.02 4.94
C HIS A 47 -21.13 -13.64 4.49
N PHE A 48 -20.22 -12.73 4.19
CA PHE A 48 -20.57 -11.43 3.62
C PHE A 48 -21.13 -11.61 2.22
N SER A 49 -22.13 -10.81 1.88
CA SER A 49 -22.54 -10.71 0.48
C SER A 49 -21.42 -10.09 -0.39
N ASN A 50 -21.44 -10.34 -1.70
CA ASN A 50 -20.51 -9.72 -2.64
C ASN A 50 -20.50 -8.19 -2.50
N GLN A 51 -21.68 -7.59 -2.28
CA GLN A 51 -21.81 -6.16 -2.08
C GLN A 51 -21.13 -5.68 -0.79
N GLN A 52 -21.30 -6.40 0.31
CA GLN A 52 -20.67 -6.06 1.60
C GLN A 52 -19.14 -6.19 1.51
N ALA A 53 -18.61 -7.29 1.00
CA ALA A 53 -17.18 -7.50 0.83
C ALA A 53 -16.55 -6.45 -0.11
N GLY A 54 -17.21 -6.17 -1.24
CA GLY A 54 -16.78 -5.13 -2.17
C GLY A 54 -16.82 -3.72 -1.57
N SER A 55 -17.83 -3.42 -0.75
CA SER A 55 -17.91 -2.12 -0.05
C SER A 55 -16.78 -1.94 0.96
N VAL A 56 -16.43 -3.00 1.69
CA VAL A 56 -15.27 -3.01 2.61
C VAL A 56 -13.96 -2.77 1.86
N ALA A 57 -13.77 -3.45 0.72
CA ALA A 57 -12.60 -3.26 -0.12
C ALA A 57 -12.53 -1.83 -0.70
N SER A 58 -13.65 -1.32 -1.22
CA SER A 58 -13.75 0.04 -1.75
C SER A 58 -13.48 1.12 -0.68
N ALA A 59 -13.97 0.91 0.55
CA ALA A 59 -13.70 1.82 1.65
C ALA A 59 -12.21 1.99 1.92
N ASN A 60 -11.43 0.89 1.87
CA ASN A 60 -9.97 0.96 2.00
C ASN A 60 -9.34 1.78 0.87
N ILE A 61 -9.74 1.57 -0.38
CA ILE A 61 -9.21 2.30 -1.54
C ILE A 61 -9.53 3.80 -1.43
N TYR A 62 -10.76 4.16 -1.06
CA TYR A 62 -11.12 5.57 -0.84
C TYR A 62 -10.32 6.19 0.30
N GLY A 63 -10.16 5.47 1.42
CA GLY A 63 -9.29 5.90 2.50
C GLY A 63 -7.87 6.16 2.02
N ALA A 64 -7.29 5.24 1.24
CA ALA A 64 -5.95 5.38 0.71
C ALA A 64 -5.80 6.59 -0.22
N ALA A 65 -6.79 6.85 -1.07
CA ALA A 65 -6.79 8.03 -1.92
C ALA A 65 -6.81 9.33 -1.09
N PHE A 66 -7.69 9.43 -0.08
CA PHE A 66 -7.75 10.58 0.81
C PHE A 66 -6.45 10.77 1.60
N GLY A 67 -5.89 9.69 2.16
CA GLY A 67 -4.64 9.75 2.90
C GLY A 67 -3.46 10.19 2.04
N ALA A 68 -3.36 9.64 0.83
CA ALA A 68 -2.31 10.00 -0.12
C ALA A 68 -2.40 11.48 -0.55
N LEU A 69 -3.61 12.00 -0.75
CA LEU A 69 -3.80 13.42 -1.07
C LEU A 69 -3.46 14.32 0.13
N LEU A 70 -3.89 13.93 1.32
CA LEU A 70 -3.68 14.74 2.53
C LEU A 70 -2.21 14.91 2.88
N ILE A 71 -1.37 13.90 2.67
CA ILE A 71 0.05 13.95 3.06
C ILE A 71 0.88 14.84 2.14
N VAL A 72 0.44 15.11 0.89
CA VAL A 72 1.21 15.84 -0.13
C VAL A 72 1.78 17.18 0.37
N PRO A 73 1.00 18.09 1.00
CA PRO A 73 1.52 19.37 1.45
C PRO A 73 2.53 19.26 2.60
N PHE A 74 2.47 18.18 3.37
CA PHE A 74 3.29 18.00 4.57
C PHE A 74 4.60 17.25 4.31
N VAL A 75 4.60 16.35 3.32
CA VAL A 75 5.69 15.38 3.09
C VAL A 75 7.08 16.01 2.86
N ARG A 76 7.14 17.27 2.39
CA ARG A 76 8.39 17.98 2.18
C ARG A 76 9.00 18.57 3.46
N ARG A 77 8.18 18.80 4.50
CA ARG A 77 8.56 19.49 5.73
C ARG A 77 8.72 18.55 6.91
N MET A 78 8.18 17.34 6.83
CA MET A 78 8.20 16.39 7.93
C MET A 78 9.44 15.50 7.91
N GLN A 79 9.85 15.07 9.08
CA GLN A 79 10.83 14.01 9.24
C GLN A 79 10.18 12.67 8.88
N TRP A 80 10.51 12.13 7.72
CA TRP A 80 9.79 10.99 7.15
C TRP A 80 9.93 9.69 7.95
N GLN A 81 11.10 9.42 8.61
CA GLN A 81 11.32 8.18 9.35
C GLN A 81 10.39 8.03 10.58
N PRO A 82 10.32 9.02 11.52
CA PRO A 82 9.40 8.89 12.66
C PRO A 82 7.93 8.91 12.25
N VAL A 83 7.59 9.60 11.18
CA VAL A 83 6.22 9.62 10.64
C VAL A 83 5.87 8.26 10.03
N ALA A 84 6.76 7.67 9.24
CA ALA A 84 6.58 6.33 8.69
C ALA A 84 6.47 5.26 9.79
N LEU A 85 7.29 5.39 10.87
CA LEU A 85 7.17 4.54 12.06
C LEU A 85 5.77 4.63 12.67
N GLY A 86 5.26 5.84 12.87
CA GLY A 86 3.92 6.06 13.42
C GLY A 86 2.82 5.44 12.55
N PHE A 87 2.90 5.60 11.22
CA PHE A 87 1.94 4.99 10.29
C PHE A 87 2.01 3.46 10.29
N LEU A 88 3.21 2.87 10.29
CA LEU A 88 3.37 1.41 10.36
C LEU A 88 2.78 0.83 11.65
N LEU A 89 3.06 1.47 12.79
CA LEU A 89 2.48 1.06 14.07
C LEU A 89 0.95 1.20 14.06
N ALA A 90 0.41 2.28 13.50
CA ALA A 90 -1.03 2.47 13.37
C ALA A 90 -1.65 1.38 12.48
N LEU A 91 -1.03 1.03 11.34
CA LEU A 91 -1.49 -0.08 10.50
C LEU A 91 -1.53 -1.40 11.26
N VAL A 92 -0.46 -1.74 11.98
CA VAL A 92 -0.42 -2.95 12.82
C VAL A 92 -1.56 -2.96 13.84
N CYS A 93 -1.78 -1.83 14.55
CA CYS A 93 -2.86 -1.73 15.53
C CYS A 93 -4.25 -1.89 14.90
N ILE A 94 -4.49 -1.27 13.73
CA ILE A 94 -5.76 -1.35 13.02
C ILE A 94 -6.02 -2.78 12.52
N ASP A 95 -4.98 -3.45 12.01
CA ASP A 95 -5.10 -4.81 11.52
C ASP A 95 -5.34 -5.81 12.65
N LEU A 96 -4.64 -5.65 13.79
CA LEU A 96 -4.91 -6.46 14.99
C LEU A 96 -6.33 -6.22 15.55
N ALA A 97 -6.80 -4.97 15.57
CA ALA A 97 -8.17 -4.67 15.96
C ALA A 97 -9.19 -5.32 15.03
N SER A 98 -8.86 -5.47 13.74
CA SER A 98 -9.74 -6.09 12.75
C SER A 98 -9.99 -7.58 12.97
N LEU A 99 -9.10 -8.26 13.71
CA LEU A 99 -9.28 -9.68 14.08
C LEU A 99 -10.56 -9.92 14.90
N ALA A 100 -10.98 -8.91 15.67
CA ALA A 100 -12.17 -9.00 16.53
C ALA A 100 -13.46 -8.49 15.84
N ILE A 101 -13.39 -8.04 14.58
CA ILE A 101 -14.51 -7.38 13.90
C ILE A 101 -15.12 -8.32 12.88
N THR A 102 -16.36 -8.70 13.12
CA THR A 102 -17.15 -9.58 12.24
C THR A 102 -18.32 -8.87 11.55
N HIS A 103 -18.65 -7.64 12.00
CA HIS A 103 -19.78 -6.90 11.46
C HIS A 103 -19.36 -6.06 10.23
N PRO A 104 -20.09 -6.15 9.08
CA PRO A 104 -19.67 -5.50 7.83
C PRO A 104 -19.49 -3.98 7.94
N THR A 105 -20.43 -3.28 8.59
CA THR A 105 -20.40 -1.81 8.71
C THR A 105 -19.22 -1.34 9.56
N THR A 106 -18.93 -2.03 10.65
CA THR A 106 -17.77 -1.71 11.51
C THR A 106 -16.47 -1.97 10.77
N LEU A 107 -16.39 -3.12 10.06
CA LEU A 107 -15.21 -3.45 9.27
C LEU A 107 -14.98 -2.44 8.15
N LEU A 108 -16.04 -1.97 7.48
CA LEU A 108 -15.97 -0.92 6.46
C LEU A 108 -15.31 0.35 7.01
N ALA A 109 -15.76 0.85 8.17
CA ALA A 109 -15.19 2.05 8.80
C ALA A 109 -13.72 1.85 9.18
N VAL A 110 -13.38 0.70 9.75
CA VAL A 110 -12.00 0.37 10.12
C VAL A 110 -11.11 0.22 8.90
N ARG A 111 -11.60 -0.37 7.82
CA ARG A 111 -10.85 -0.48 6.55
C ARG A 111 -10.67 0.85 5.85
N PHE A 112 -11.61 1.78 5.95
CA PHE A 112 -11.41 3.16 5.51
C PHE A 112 -10.26 3.82 6.28
N LEU A 113 -10.24 3.68 7.61
CA LEU A 113 -9.16 4.22 8.45
C LEU A 113 -7.81 3.57 8.13
N HIS A 114 -7.78 2.23 7.95
CA HIS A 114 -6.59 1.51 7.51
C HIS A 114 -6.07 2.06 6.18
N GLY A 115 -6.95 2.20 5.18
CA GLY A 115 -6.59 2.79 3.90
C GLY A 115 -6.06 4.21 4.04
N PHE A 116 -6.70 5.05 4.85
CA PHE A 116 -6.29 6.43 5.08
C PHE A 116 -4.85 6.52 5.62
N VAL A 117 -4.51 5.73 6.64
CA VAL A 117 -3.15 5.65 7.18
C VAL A 117 -2.19 5.05 6.15
N GLY A 118 -2.62 3.99 5.45
CA GLY A 118 -1.84 3.37 4.38
C GLY A 118 -1.52 4.33 3.24
N GLY A 119 -2.50 5.13 2.80
CA GLY A 119 -2.30 6.17 1.77
C GLY A 119 -1.28 7.24 2.19
N MET A 120 -1.33 7.69 3.45
CA MET A 120 -0.31 8.60 3.98
C MET A 120 1.09 7.97 3.97
N LEU A 121 1.21 6.69 4.33
CA LEU A 121 2.47 5.96 4.28
C LEU A 121 2.99 5.83 2.83
N VAL A 122 2.12 5.52 1.88
CA VAL A 122 2.46 5.46 0.43
C VAL A 122 2.98 6.79 -0.06
N GLY A 123 2.27 7.89 0.20
CA GLY A 123 2.69 9.23 -0.19
C GLY A 123 4.04 9.61 0.42
N THR A 124 4.28 9.21 1.68
CA THR A 124 5.58 9.36 2.34
C THR A 124 6.66 8.54 1.61
N GLY A 125 6.43 7.27 1.35
CA GLY A 125 7.36 6.38 0.66
C GLY A 125 7.70 6.87 -0.75
N PHE A 126 6.71 7.29 -1.52
CA PHE A 126 6.89 7.84 -2.87
C PHE A 126 7.72 9.12 -2.85
N SER A 127 7.46 10.01 -1.88
CA SER A 127 8.27 11.22 -1.73
C SER A 127 9.74 10.91 -1.40
N VAL A 128 10.01 9.90 -0.58
CA VAL A 128 11.37 9.47 -0.26
C VAL A 128 12.04 8.82 -1.47
N MET A 129 11.34 7.94 -2.20
CA MET A 129 11.86 7.35 -3.45
C MET A 129 12.23 8.41 -4.48
N ALA A 130 11.41 9.46 -4.62
CA ALA A 130 11.68 10.56 -5.52
C ALA A 130 12.94 11.38 -5.17
N ARG A 131 13.46 11.27 -3.94
CA ARG A 131 14.70 11.90 -3.48
C ARG A 131 15.94 11.01 -3.66
N THR A 132 15.79 9.78 -4.11
CA THR A 132 16.93 8.89 -4.40
C THR A 132 17.63 9.34 -5.68
N ALA A 133 18.92 9.03 -5.84
CA ALA A 133 19.69 9.39 -7.04
C ALA A 133 19.16 8.72 -8.33
N GLN A 134 18.41 7.63 -8.21
CA GLN A 134 17.82 6.90 -9.34
C GLN A 134 16.37 6.53 -9.01
N PRO A 135 15.43 7.51 -9.05
CA PRO A 135 14.02 7.27 -8.72
C PRO A 135 13.39 6.16 -9.55
N ASP A 136 13.66 6.12 -10.85
CA ASP A 136 13.09 5.11 -11.76
C ASP A 136 13.41 3.68 -11.32
N ARG A 137 14.64 3.44 -10.84
CA ARG A 137 15.02 2.12 -10.32
C ARG A 137 14.35 1.81 -8.97
N SER A 138 14.11 2.83 -8.14
CA SER A 138 13.40 2.66 -6.87
C SER A 138 11.92 2.34 -7.11
N PHE A 139 11.26 3.03 -8.05
CA PHE A 139 9.89 2.71 -8.45
C PHE A 139 9.81 1.38 -9.20
N GLY A 140 10.79 1.02 -10.03
CA GLY A 140 10.86 -0.30 -10.63
C GLY A 140 10.93 -1.41 -9.59
N MET A 141 11.76 -1.25 -8.53
CA MET A 141 11.83 -2.19 -7.42
C MET A 141 10.50 -2.28 -6.65
N LEU A 142 9.81 -1.15 -6.46
CA LEU A 142 8.47 -1.13 -5.87
C LEU A 142 7.51 -2.04 -6.63
N LEU A 143 7.46 -1.96 -7.96
CA LEU A 143 6.57 -2.80 -8.76
C LEU A 143 6.89 -4.29 -8.61
N VAL A 144 8.19 -4.64 -8.57
CA VAL A 144 8.62 -6.03 -8.35
C VAL A 144 8.16 -6.55 -6.99
N VAL A 145 8.36 -5.77 -5.92
CA VAL A 145 7.94 -6.15 -4.55
C VAL A 145 6.41 -6.20 -4.46
N GLN A 146 5.74 -5.19 -4.96
CA GLN A 146 4.29 -5.03 -4.86
C GLN A 146 3.56 -6.16 -5.59
N TYR A 147 3.86 -6.40 -6.86
CA TYR A 147 3.20 -7.43 -7.64
C TYR A 147 3.72 -8.83 -7.33
N GLY A 148 5.00 -8.98 -7.02
CA GLY A 148 5.58 -10.28 -6.63
C GLY A 148 4.97 -10.80 -5.33
N LEU A 149 5.01 -10.00 -4.26
CA LEU A 149 4.46 -10.42 -2.96
C LEU A 149 2.93 -10.38 -2.96
N GLY A 150 2.31 -9.46 -3.71
CA GLY A 150 0.86 -9.44 -3.89
C GLY A 150 0.35 -10.69 -4.59
N GLY A 151 1.01 -11.09 -5.68
CA GLY A 151 0.70 -12.34 -6.40
C GLY A 151 0.84 -13.58 -5.52
N LEU A 152 1.96 -13.68 -4.76
CA LEU A 152 2.13 -14.76 -3.78
C LEU A 152 1.01 -14.75 -2.72
N GLY A 153 0.63 -13.58 -2.22
CA GLY A 153 -0.47 -13.45 -1.27
C GLY A 153 -1.80 -13.94 -1.84
N VAL A 154 -2.13 -13.57 -3.07
CA VAL A 154 -3.37 -14.02 -3.74
C VAL A 154 -3.39 -15.52 -3.98
N MET A 155 -2.20 -16.13 -4.23
CA MET A 155 -2.10 -17.58 -4.43
C MET A 155 -2.16 -18.38 -3.12
N LEU A 156 -1.53 -17.88 -2.07
CA LEU A 156 -1.34 -18.67 -0.84
C LEU A 156 -2.43 -18.43 0.22
N ILE A 157 -2.88 -17.17 0.39
CA ILE A 157 -3.80 -16.81 1.48
C ILE A 157 -5.16 -17.52 1.37
N PRO A 158 -5.82 -17.64 0.19
CA PRO A 158 -7.11 -18.32 0.10
C PRO A 158 -7.08 -19.77 0.60
N GLY A 159 -6.01 -20.52 0.31
CA GLY A 159 -5.83 -21.87 0.79
C GLY A 159 -5.70 -22.01 2.31
N LEU A 160 -5.39 -20.93 3.01
CA LEU A 160 -5.27 -20.89 4.47
C LEU A 160 -6.56 -20.45 5.19
N VAL A 161 -7.49 -19.82 4.47
CA VAL A 161 -8.77 -19.33 5.04
C VAL A 161 -9.60 -20.47 5.68
N PRO A 162 -9.73 -21.67 5.08
CA PRO A 162 -10.48 -22.76 5.70
C PRO A 162 -9.93 -23.21 7.07
N ALA A 163 -8.60 -23.09 7.27
CA ALA A 163 -7.95 -23.51 8.52
C ALA A 163 -7.91 -22.38 9.58
N PHE A 164 -7.73 -21.14 9.18
CA PHE A 164 -7.45 -20.01 10.07
C PHE A 164 -8.56 -18.93 10.05
N GLY A 165 -9.58 -19.09 9.23
CA GLY A 165 -10.65 -18.09 9.06
C GLY A 165 -10.12 -16.76 8.52
N THR A 166 -10.84 -15.68 8.81
CA THR A 166 -10.43 -14.31 8.41
C THR A 166 -9.17 -13.81 9.09
N ALA A 167 -8.73 -14.45 10.18
CA ALA A 167 -7.54 -14.03 10.90
C ALA A 167 -6.31 -14.02 10.02
N ILE A 168 -6.16 -14.99 9.09
CA ILE A 168 -5.01 -15.08 8.19
C ILE A 168 -4.90 -13.85 7.27
N LEU A 169 -6.02 -13.24 6.86
CA LEU A 169 -6.07 -12.06 6.01
C LEU A 169 -5.41 -10.87 6.69
N PHE A 170 -5.79 -10.61 7.94
CA PHE A 170 -5.27 -9.48 8.71
C PHE A 170 -3.88 -9.74 9.28
N LEU A 171 -3.58 -10.98 9.68
CA LEU A 171 -2.24 -11.37 10.13
C LEU A 171 -1.20 -11.26 9.00
N ALA A 172 -1.57 -11.50 7.74
CA ALA A 172 -0.69 -11.27 6.61
C ALA A 172 -0.31 -9.78 6.47
N LEU A 173 -1.28 -8.86 6.69
CA LEU A 173 -1.01 -7.41 6.70
C LEU A 173 -0.12 -7.01 7.88
N VAL A 174 -0.41 -7.55 9.08
CA VAL A 174 0.42 -7.34 10.28
C VAL A 174 1.85 -7.81 10.04
N ALA A 175 2.04 -9.03 9.52
CA ALA A 175 3.36 -9.60 9.25
C ALA A 175 4.15 -8.73 8.28
N PHE A 176 3.51 -8.27 7.19
CA PHE A 176 4.16 -7.40 6.22
C PHE A 176 4.58 -6.06 6.83
N SER A 177 3.70 -5.45 7.64
CA SER A 177 3.97 -4.19 8.34
C SER A 177 5.09 -4.34 9.37
N LEU A 178 5.15 -5.45 10.11
CA LEU A 178 6.22 -5.74 11.09
C LEU A 178 7.57 -5.97 10.40
N VAL A 179 7.60 -6.70 9.29
CA VAL A 179 8.83 -6.88 8.49
C VAL A 179 9.34 -5.52 8.01
N THR A 180 8.45 -4.68 7.47
CA THR A 180 8.79 -3.34 7.02
C THR A 180 9.27 -2.45 8.17
N LEU A 181 8.64 -2.55 9.33
CA LEU A 181 9.03 -1.82 10.54
C LEU A 181 10.45 -2.22 10.99
N GLY A 182 10.79 -3.50 10.89
CA GLY A 182 12.16 -3.99 11.15
C GLY A 182 13.20 -3.47 10.16
N MET A 183 12.81 -3.14 8.93
CA MET A 183 13.71 -2.58 7.90
C MET A 183 13.93 -1.07 8.07
N LEU A 184 12.96 -0.34 8.63
CA LEU A 184 12.97 1.13 8.72
C LEU A 184 14.21 1.72 9.40
N PRO A 185 14.74 1.17 10.52
CA PRO A 185 15.91 1.72 11.18
C PRO A 185 17.21 1.69 10.34
N PHE A 186 17.29 0.81 9.35
CA PHE A 186 18.48 0.66 8.51
C PHE A 186 18.48 1.60 7.30
N LEU A 187 17.35 2.25 6.99
CA LEU A 187 17.27 3.21 5.90
C LEU A 187 18.05 4.48 6.24
N PRO A 188 18.86 5.04 5.31
CA PRO A 188 19.52 6.33 5.47
C PRO A 188 18.50 7.46 5.40
N GLU A 189 18.91 8.67 5.78
CA GLU A 189 18.13 9.87 5.54
C GLU A 189 18.23 10.33 4.09
N TYR A 190 17.08 10.71 3.52
CA TYR A 190 16.97 11.26 2.17
C TYR A 190 16.46 12.70 2.29
N HIS A 191 17.36 13.65 2.02
CA HIS A 191 17.07 15.08 2.11
C HIS A 191 16.41 15.58 0.83
N VAL A 192 15.63 16.64 0.96
CA VAL A 192 15.09 17.35 -0.21
C VAL A 192 16.17 18.27 -0.75
N ASP A 193 16.65 18.03 -1.97
CA ASP A 193 17.46 18.99 -2.68
C ASP A 193 16.54 20.05 -3.30
N GLU A 194 16.58 21.26 -2.73
CA GLU A 194 15.74 22.37 -3.19
C GLU A 194 16.11 22.84 -4.60
N GLN A 195 17.39 22.77 -4.99
CA GLN A 195 17.85 23.19 -6.31
C GLN A 195 17.34 22.22 -7.37
N GLU A 196 17.49 20.91 -7.14
CA GLU A 196 16.97 19.89 -8.04
C GLU A 196 15.43 19.91 -8.11
N SER A 197 14.76 20.15 -6.98
CA SER A 197 13.29 20.29 -6.93
C SER A 197 12.80 21.49 -7.74
N ARG A 198 13.52 22.63 -7.70
CA ARG A 198 13.21 23.83 -8.50
C ARG A 198 13.49 23.59 -9.99
N ALA A 199 14.59 22.92 -10.33
CA ALA A 199 14.93 22.58 -11.71
C ALA A 199 13.88 21.65 -12.33
N ARG A 200 13.43 20.63 -11.60
CA ARG A 200 12.33 19.74 -12.03
C ARG A 200 11.01 20.50 -12.19
N ALA A 201 10.66 21.40 -11.26
CA ALA A 201 9.46 22.23 -11.37
C ALA A 201 9.51 23.14 -12.61
N ALA A 202 10.65 23.74 -12.90
CA ALA A 202 10.85 24.57 -14.09
C ALA A 202 10.73 23.76 -15.40
N ALA A 203 11.26 22.52 -15.43
CA ALA A 203 11.12 21.62 -16.58
C ALA A 203 9.67 21.21 -16.86
N HIS A 204 8.82 21.20 -15.82
CA HIS A 204 7.39 20.88 -15.96
C HIS A 204 6.49 22.11 -16.18
N ALA A 205 7.03 23.31 -16.17
CA ALA A 205 6.24 24.55 -16.38
C ALA A 205 5.59 24.65 -17.78
N GLY A 206 6.01 23.81 -18.74
CA GLY A 206 5.44 23.73 -20.10
C GLY A 206 4.35 22.68 -20.31
N VAL A 207 3.94 21.95 -19.26
CA VAL A 207 2.93 20.90 -19.41
C VAL A 207 1.55 21.50 -19.72
N ARG A 208 0.99 21.13 -20.88
CA ARG A 208 -0.34 21.57 -21.29
C ARG A 208 -1.40 20.91 -20.42
N ALA A 209 -2.30 21.70 -19.84
CA ALA A 209 -3.32 21.21 -18.88
C ALA A 209 -4.28 20.19 -19.50
N LEU A 210 -4.73 20.39 -20.75
CA LEU A 210 -5.70 19.50 -21.39
C LEU A 210 -5.15 18.09 -21.65
N PRO A 211 -3.97 17.88 -22.30
CA PRO A 211 -3.38 16.56 -22.42
C PRO A 211 -3.15 15.86 -21.08
N LEU A 212 -2.70 16.59 -20.07
CA LEU A 212 -2.51 16.06 -18.72
C LEU A 212 -3.84 15.57 -18.13
N ALA A 213 -4.89 16.39 -18.20
CA ALA A 213 -6.22 16.04 -17.69
C ALA A 213 -6.80 14.81 -18.40
N LEU A 214 -6.67 14.72 -19.73
CA LEU A 214 -7.13 13.58 -20.51
C LEU A 214 -6.34 12.30 -20.15
N THR A 215 -5.03 12.40 -19.98
CA THR A 215 -4.20 11.26 -19.56
C THR A 215 -4.59 10.78 -18.16
N LEU A 216 -4.78 11.70 -17.20
CA LEU A 216 -5.20 11.36 -15.86
C LEU A 216 -6.61 10.74 -15.83
N ALA A 217 -7.55 11.27 -16.63
CA ALA A 217 -8.88 10.69 -16.76
C ALA A 217 -8.84 9.29 -17.35
N ALA A 218 -8.05 9.06 -18.41
CA ALA A 218 -7.87 7.74 -19.01
C ALA A 218 -7.26 6.74 -18.01
N LEU A 219 -6.23 7.14 -17.28
CA LEU A 219 -5.62 6.31 -16.22
C LEU A 219 -6.63 6.00 -15.11
N PHE A 220 -7.41 7.00 -14.69
CA PHE A 220 -8.45 6.80 -13.67
C PHE A 220 -9.49 5.76 -14.11
N LEU A 221 -10.04 5.91 -15.31
CA LEU A 221 -11.04 4.97 -15.86
C LEU A 221 -10.47 3.56 -16.02
N PHE A 222 -9.25 3.46 -16.55
CA PHE A 222 -8.55 2.18 -16.68
C PHE A 222 -8.34 1.50 -15.31
N GLN A 223 -7.82 2.24 -14.32
CA GLN A 223 -7.59 1.68 -13.00
C GLN A 223 -8.89 1.35 -12.26
N ALA A 224 -9.94 2.13 -12.42
CA ALA A 224 -11.24 1.83 -11.82
C ALA A 224 -11.81 0.51 -12.36
N ALA A 225 -11.77 0.29 -13.69
CA ALA A 225 -12.20 -0.96 -14.29
C ALA A 225 -11.32 -2.15 -13.87
N ASN A 226 -10.00 -1.96 -13.88
CA ASN A 226 -9.04 -2.98 -13.48
C ASN A 226 -9.21 -3.39 -12.01
N MET A 227 -9.34 -2.44 -11.09
CA MET A 227 -9.53 -2.73 -9.67
C MET A 227 -10.88 -3.39 -9.39
N GLY A 228 -11.94 -3.00 -10.11
CA GLY A 228 -13.25 -3.63 -10.00
C GLY A 228 -13.22 -5.11 -10.40
N LEU A 229 -12.57 -5.45 -11.50
CA LEU A 229 -12.37 -6.83 -11.92
C LEU A 229 -11.45 -7.59 -10.97
N TYR A 230 -10.33 -6.98 -10.57
CA TYR A 230 -9.32 -7.60 -9.72
C TYR A 230 -9.88 -8.03 -8.37
N ALA A 231 -10.77 -7.25 -7.77
CA ALA A 231 -11.36 -7.56 -6.47
C ALA A 231 -12.08 -8.94 -6.45
N TYR A 232 -12.68 -9.32 -7.56
CA TYR A 232 -13.49 -10.54 -7.68
C TYR A 232 -12.86 -11.63 -8.56
N ILE A 233 -11.58 -11.50 -8.90
CA ILE A 233 -10.92 -12.41 -9.86
C ILE A 233 -10.92 -13.87 -9.39
N ILE A 234 -10.82 -14.12 -8.08
CA ILE A 234 -10.87 -15.47 -7.49
C ILE A 234 -12.26 -16.06 -7.68
N GLY A 235 -13.31 -15.40 -7.19
CA GLY A 235 -14.68 -15.90 -7.32
C GLY A 235 -15.13 -16.03 -8.76
N LEU A 236 -14.64 -15.17 -9.66
CA LEU A 236 -14.88 -15.30 -11.10
C LEU A 236 -14.20 -16.57 -11.65
N GLY A 237 -12.95 -16.81 -11.27
CA GLY A 237 -12.22 -18.01 -11.67
C GLY A 237 -12.94 -19.29 -11.23
N GLU A 238 -13.38 -19.36 -9.98
CA GLU A 238 -14.15 -20.49 -9.45
C GLU A 238 -15.46 -20.72 -10.18
N HIS A 239 -16.19 -19.64 -10.51
CA HIS A 239 -17.42 -19.72 -11.30
C HIS A 239 -17.20 -20.37 -12.67
N TYR A 240 -16.04 -20.18 -13.28
CA TYR A 240 -15.65 -20.81 -14.54
C TYR A 240 -14.88 -22.13 -14.38
N GLY A 241 -14.87 -22.71 -13.18
CA GLY A 241 -14.27 -24.01 -12.89
C GLY A 241 -12.75 -24.01 -12.71
N LEU A 242 -12.13 -22.84 -12.59
CA LEU A 242 -10.72 -22.71 -12.23
C LEU A 242 -10.59 -22.91 -10.73
N ARG A 243 -9.80 -23.88 -10.32
CA ARG A 243 -9.48 -24.09 -8.88
C ARG A 243 -8.15 -23.41 -8.57
N LEU A 244 -8.11 -22.76 -7.42
CA LEU A 244 -6.81 -22.32 -6.86
C LEU A 244 -6.00 -23.56 -6.47
N PRO A 245 -4.68 -23.55 -6.70
CA PRO A 245 -3.79 -24.65 -6.36
C PRO A 245 -3.75 -24.89 -4.86
#